data_b85d21d1de6f812562ee8e3c2ad06561
#
_entry.id   b85d21d1de6f812562ee8e3c2ad06561
#
_cell.length_a   1.000
_cell.length_b   1.000
_cell.length_c   1.000
_cell.angle_alpha   90.00
_cell.angle_beta   90.00
_cell.angle_gamma   90.00
#
_symmetry.space_group_name_H-M   'P 1'
#
loop_
_entity.id
_entity.type
_entity.pdbx_description
1 polymer ?
#
loop_
_entity_poly.entity_id
_entity_poly.type
_entity_poly.pdbx_seq_one_letter_code
_entity_poly.pdbx_strand_id
1 'polypeptide(L)'
;MRKSVLISIQPYWVFLIIAKAMGWNIYKEKTVEVRKTFPKDEGWNEVAKIYCSKDKKSFAKIPKEYQPFMKPLLGKVVGEFVCDGYDEFQAEFTDLMYFDSQNENVCQNTIKRVAWLEDENEPYYFYETANDEDNPNDCELLRESCLTFDEIRQYIGETFYDKYFYGWKISDLVIYDKPKELSEFKKINQPCWYGEMKISKRDCHECKSKDCFIQRPPQSWCYVKEV
;
A
#
# COMPACT_ATOMS: atom_id res chain seq x y z
N MET A 1 6.84 21.73 9.01
CA MET A 1 7.66 20.79 8.22
C MET A 1 6.73 19.70 7.72
N ARG A 2 6.69 19.48 6.42
CA ARG A 2 5.81 18.47 5.81
C ARG A 2 6.30 17.06 6.14
N LYS A 3 5.39 16.17 6.49
CA LYS A 3 5.68 14.77 6.83
C LYS A 3 5.37 13.91 5.62
N SER A 4 6.29 13.05 5.25
CA SER A 4 6.04 11.98 4.27
C SER A 4 5.79 10.66 5.00
N VAL A 5 5.27 9.69 4.32
CA VAL A 5 5.25 8.30 4.82
C VAL A 5 6.28 7.47 4.06
N LEU A 6 6.84 6.46 4.72
CA LEU A 6 7.61 5.40 4.11
C LEU A 6 6.76 4.14 4.11
N ILE A 7 6.54 3.58 2.94
CA ILE A 7 5.69 2.42 2.71
C ILE A 7 6.55 1.23 2.23
N SER A 8 6.38 0.08 2.87
CA SER A 8 7.12 -1.13 2.48
C SER A 8 6.29 -1.94 1.48
N ILE A 9 6.82 -2.12 0.28
CA ILE A 9 6.15 -2.82 -0.82
C ILE A 9 7.02 -4.02 -1.26
N GLN A 10 6.39 -5.14 -1.59
CA GLN A 10 7.08 -6.32 -2.10
C GLN A 10 7.63 -6.08 -3.51
N PRO A 11 8.76 -6.74 -3.89
CA PRO A 11 9.44 -6.47 -5.16
C PRO A 11 8.57 -6.58 -6.41
N TYR A 12 7.68 -7.58 -6.47
CA TYR A 12 6.79 -7.74 -7.62
C TYR A 12 5.81 -6.57 -7.78
N TRP A 13 5.27 -6.06 -6.67
CA TRP A 13 4.38 -4.90 -6.73
C TRP A 13 5.14 -3.61 -7.04
N VAL A 14 6.36 -3.44 -6.50
CA VAL A 14 7.23 -2.32 -6.89
C VAL A 14 7.52 -2.37 -8.39
N PHE A 15 7.82 -3.56 -8.94
CA PHE A 15 8.03 -3.75 -10.37
C PHE A 15 6.84 -3.25 -11.19
N LEU A 16 5.60 -3.62 -10.83
CA LEU A 16 4.40 -3.18 -11.54
C LEU A 16 4.13 -1.67 -11.41
N ILE A 17 4.49 -1.06 -10.27
CA ILE A 17 4.36 0.40 -10.08
C ILE A 17 5.32 1.16 -10.98
N ILE A 18 6.60 0.75 -11.02
CA ILE A 18 7.64 1.53 -11.71
C ILE A 18 7.77 1.22 -13.21
N ALA A 19 7.21 0.12 -13.67
CA ALA A 19 7.46 -0.40 -15.01
C ALA A 19 7.15 0.60 -16.14
N LYS A 20 6.03 1.31 -16.03
CA LYS A 20 5.65 2.33 -17.02
C LYS A 20 6.62 3.50 -17.01
N ALA A 21 7.00 4.01 -15.83
CA ALA A 21 7.97 5.10 -15.69
C ALA A 21 9.34 4.69 -16.22
N MET A 22 9.70 3.39 -16.14
CA MET A 22 10.94 2.83 -16.69
C MET A 22 10.85 2.49 -18.19
N GLY A 23 9.68 2.72 -18.82
CA GLY A 23 9.47 2.39 -20.24
C GLY A 23 9.45 0.88 -20.53
N TRP A 24 9.18 0.03 -19.53
CA TRP A 24 9.10 -1.40 -19.71
C TRP A 24 7.75 -1.82 -20.32
N ASN A 25 7.80 -2.72 -21.29
CA ASN A 25 6.60 -3.22 -21.93
C ASN A 25 5.96 -4.35 -21.10
N ILE A 26 5.02 -3.99 -20.24
CA ILE A 26 4.26 -4.94 -19.43
C ILE A 26 2.75 -4.74 -19.62
N TYR A 27 1.99 -5.83 -19.44
CA TYR A 27 0.53 -5.82 -19.65
C TYR A 27 -0.27 -5.24 -18.49
N LYS A 28 0.34 -5.12 -17.29
CA LYS A 28 -0.34 -4.69 -16.08
C LYS A 28 0.42 -3.52 -15.45
N GLU A 29 -0.30 -2.45 -15.14
CA GLU A 29 0.22 -1.30 -14.39
C GLU A 29 -0.52 -1.24 -13.06
N LYS A 30 0.24 -1.13 -11.96
CA LYS A 30 -0.34 -0.96 -10.63
C LYS A 30 -0.46 0.52 -10.32
N THR A 31 -1.69 1.02 -10.29
CA THR A 31 -2.04 2.43 -10.02
C THR A 31 -2.65 2.65 -8.64
N VAL A 32 -3.00 1.55 -7.95
CA VAL A 32 -3.54 1.59 -6.58
C VAL A 32 -2.76 0.66 -5.67
N GLU A 33 -2.33 1.17 -4.52
CA GLU A 33 -1.67 0.39 -3.47
C GLU A 33 -2.64 0.07 -2.34
N VAL A 34 -2.88 -1.21 -2.08
CA VAL A 34 -3.83 -1.66 -1.05
C VAL A 34 -3.19 -1.74 0.33
N ARG A 35 -3.82 -1.11 1.33
CA ARG A 35 -3.37 -1.07 2.73
C ARG A 35 -4.51 -1.24 3.73
N LYS A 36 -4.20 -1.84 4.90
CA LYS A 36 -5.16 -2.00 6.01
C LYS A 36 -5.45 -0.68 6.72
N THR A 37 -4.59 0.31 6.59
CA THR A 37 -4.70 1.61 7.26
C THR A 37 -4.26 2.72 6.35
N PHE A 38 -4.75 3.92 6.63
CA PHE A 38 -4.44 5.15 5.91
C PHE A 38 -3.91 6.21 6.91
N PRO A 39 -2.95 7.05 6.52
CA PRO A 39 -2.49 8.17 7.36
C PRO A 39 -3.62 9.18 7.59
N LYS A 40 -3.92 9.44 8.87
CA LYS A 40 -4.96 10.42 9.28
C LYS A 40 -4.37 11.71 9.87
N ASP A 41 -3.06 11.93 9.74
CA ASP A 41 -2.38 13.09 10.33
C ASP A 41 -2.48 14.29 9.37
N GLU A 42 -3.13 15.37 9.79
CA GLU A 42 -3.28 16.63 9.02
C GLU A 42 -1.94 17.25 8.55
N GLY A 43 -0.83 16.86 9.16
CA GLY A 43 0.51 17.31 8.75
C GLY A 43 1.15 16.43 7.67
N TRP A 44 0.48 15.41 7.17
CA TRP A 44 0.95 14.60 6.05
C TRP A 44 0.81 15.38 4.73
N ASN A 45 1.81 15.29 3.89
CA ASN A 45 1.88 16.00 2.61
C ASN A 45 1.53 15.11 1.42
N GLU A 46 0.85 13.99 1.68
CA GLU A 46 0.39 13.02 0.67
C GLU A 46 1.52 12.33 -0.11
N VAL A 47 2.78 12.54 0.27
CA VAL A 47 3.93 11.86 -0.35
C VAL A 47 4.23 10.54 0.33
N ALA A 48 4.22 9.46 -0.43
CA ALA A 48 4.58 8.12 -0.01
C ALA A 48 5.89 7.68 -0.67
N LYS A 49 6.92 7.41 0.15
CA LYS A 49 8.24 6.92 -0.30
C LYS A 49 8.21 5.39 -0.36
N ILE A 50 8.64 4.84 -1.49
CA ILE A 50 8.53 3.41 -1.83
C ILE A 50 9.79 2.68 -1.36
N TYR A 51 9.68 1.86 -0.32
CA TYR A 51 10.73 0.91 0.03
C TYR A 51 10.46 -0.45 -0.62
N CYS A 52 11.39 -0.90 -1.47
CA CYS A 52 11.34 -2.22 -2.09
C CYS A 52 11.86 -3.27 -1.11
N SER A 53 11.00 -4.14 -0.62
CA SER A 53 11.39 -5.16 0.37
C SER A 53 12.34 -6.22 -0.23
N LYS A 54 12.93 -7.07 0.65
CA LYS A 54 13.83 -8.17 0.24
C LYS A 54 13.11 -9.52 0.11
N ASP A 55 11.81 -9.50 -0.16
CA ASP A 55 11.02 -10.73 -0.29
C ASP A 55 11.42 -11.54 -1.53
N LYS A 56 12.02 -12.71 -1.29
CA LYS A 56 12.53 -13.59 -2.36
C LYS A 56 11.40 -14.23 -3.18
N LYS A 57 10.26 -14.56 -2.54
CA LYS A 57 9.14 -15.20 -3.23
C LYS A 57 8.47 -14.21 -4.18
N SER A 58 8.26 -13.00 -3.71
CA SER A 58 7.74 -11.92 -4.53
C SER A 58 8.71 -11.53 -5.67
N PHE A 59 10.02 -11.47 -5.40
CA PHE A 59 11.03 -11.22 -6.43
C PHE A 59 11.03 -12.28 -7.53
N ALA A 60 10.82 -13.54 -7.20
CA ALA A 60 10.79 -14.64 -8.17
C ALA A 60 9.60 -14.57 -9.14
N LYS A 61 8.54 -13.80 -8.80
CA LYS A 61 7.39 -13.55 -9.70
C LYS A 61 7.74 -12.57 -10.85
N ILE A 62 8.82 -11.81 -10.74
CA ILE A 62 9.25 -10.84 -11.74
C ILE A 62 9.81 -11.58 -12.95
N PRO A 63 9.41 -11.24 -14.20
CA PRO A 63 9.98 -11.85 -15.40
C PRO A 63 11.51 -11.76 -15.41
N LYS A 64 12.17 -12.83 -15.87
CA LYS A 64 13.63 -12.99 -15.75
C LYS A 64 14.42 -11.85 -16.39
N GLU A 65 13.92 -11.29 -17.48
CA GLU A 65 14.52 -10.17 -18.20
C GLU A 65 14.61 -8.88 -17.37
N TYR A 66 13.65 -8.67 -16.42
CA TYR A 66 13.62 -7.49 -15.56
C TYR A 66 14.31 -7.69 -14.20
N GLN A 67 14.57 -8.94 -13.80
CA GLN A 67 15.22 -9.22 -12.51
C GLN A 67 16.58 -8.55 -12.32
N PRO A 68 17.47 -8.44 -13.35
CA PRO A 68 18.73 -7.72 -13.21
C PRO A 68 18.55 -6.24 -12.85
N PHE A 69 17.51 -5.58 -13.36
CA PHE A 69 17.19 -4.18 -13.06
C PHE A 69 16.57 -4.02 -11.65
N MET A 70 15.77 -4.98 -11.23
CA MET A 70 15.11 -4.94 -9.91
C MET A 70 16.03 -5.35 -8.75
N LYS A 71 17.03 -6.18 -9.01
CA LYS A 71 17.94 -6.69 -7.96
C LYS A 71 18.67 -5.59 -7.17
N PRO A 72 19.20 -4.52 -7.79
CA PRO A 72 19.83 -3.40 -7.07
C PRO A 72 18.85 -2.59 -6.20
N LEU A 73 17.55 -2.67 -6.48
CA LEU A 73 16.51 -1.94 -5.78
C LEU A 73 16.07 -2.61 -4.48
N LEU A 74 16.39 -3.90 -4.30
CA LEU A 74 15.98 -4.66 -3.11
C LEU A 74 16.59 -4.09 -1.83
N GLY A 75 15.72 -3.78 -0.87
CA GLY A 75 16.13 -3.24 0.42
C GLY A 75 16.43 -1.75 0.39
N LYS A 76 16.01 -1.04 -0.64
CA LYS A 76 16.23 0.39 -0.83
C LYS A 76 14.90 1.16 -0.94
N VAL A 77 14.96 2.46 -0.71
CA VAL A 77 13.90 3.39 -1.08
C VAL A 77 14.15 3.83 -2.52
N VAL A 78 13.23 3.43 -3.41
CA VAL A 78 13.45 3.48 -4.85
C VAL A 78 12.81 4.68 -5.54
N GLY A 79 11.89 5.34 -4.85
CA GLY A 79 11.14 6.46 -5.40
C GLY A 79 10.06 6.93 -4.44
N GLU A 80 9.19 7.75 -4.94
CA GLU A 80 8.03 8.28 -4.21
C GLU A 80 6.86 8.52 -5.16
N PHE A 81 5.67 8.57 -4.61
CA PHE A 81 4.46 8.99 -5.32
C PHE A 81 3.63 9.92 -4.46
N VAL A 82 2.79 10.70 -5.10
CA VAL A 82 1.73 11.46 -4.43
C VAL A 82 0.50 10.56 -4.32
N CYS A 83 -0.06 10.45 -3.10
CA CYS A 83 -1.34 9.83 -2.88
C CYS A 83 -2.39 10.96 -2.79
N ASP A 84 -2.91 11.36 -3.94
CA ASP A 84 -3.87 12.46 -4.09
C ASP A 84 -5.30 12.07 -3.71
N GLY A 85 -5.50 10.82 -3.33
CA GLY A 85 -6.76 10.30 -2.86
C GLY A 85 -6.67 8.84 -2.44
N TYR A 86 -7.68 8.40 -1.74
CA TYR A 86 -7.85 7.00 -1.39
C TYR A 86 -9.33 6.63 -1.47
N ASP A 87 -9.57 5.38 -1.79
CA ASP A 87 -10.88 4.77 -1.64
C ASP A 87 -10.88 3.84 -0.41
N GLU A 88 -11.98 3.86 0.32
CA GLU A 88 -12.21 2.97 1.45
C GLU A 88 -13.05 1.78 1.00
N PHE A 89 -12.65 0.58 1.39
CA PHE A 89 -13.29 -0.65 0.99
C PHE A 89 -13.62 -1.53 2.19
N GLN A 90 -14.68 -2.29 2.05
CA GLN A 90 -15.02 -3.40 2.92
C GLN A 90 -15.14 -4.67 2.08
N ALA A 91 -14.52 -5.76 2.52
CA ALA A 91 -14.65 -7.04 1.83
C ALA A 91 -15.52 -8.01 2.64
N GLU A 92 -16.45 -8.63 1.97
CA GLU A 92 -17.23 -9.76 2.49
C GLU A 92 -16.74 -11.02 1.79
N PHE A 93 -16.19 -11.94 2.59
CA PHE A 93 -15.80 -13.25 2.12
C PHE A 93 -16.82 -14.25 2.70
N THR A 94 -17.75 -14.67 1.88
CA THR A 94 -18.73 -15.69 2.31
C THR A 94 -18.28 -17.04 1.81
N ASP A 95 -18.00 -17.95 2.73
CA ASP A 95 -17.90 -19.39 2.42
C ASP A 95 -19.29 -20.02 2.25
N LEU A 96 -20.35 -19.21 2.30
CA LEU A 96 -21.71 -19.65 2.13
C LEU A 96 -21.98 -19.85 0.64
N MET A 97 -22.14 -21.09 0.25
CA MET A 97 -22.74 -21.45 -1.03
C MET A 97 -24.21 -21.00 -1.03
N TYR A 98 -24.54 -20.01 -1.83
CA TYR A 98 -25.93 -19.73 -2.17
C TYR A 98 -26.31 -20.57 -3.38
N PHE A 99 -27.48 -21.19 -3.31
CA PHE A 99 -28.11 -21.74 -4.51
C PHE A 99 -28.75 -20.57 -5.27
N ASP A 100 -28.28 -20.33 -6.45
CA ASP A 100 -28.99 -19.42 -7.34
C ASP A 100 -30.29 -20.05 -7.84
N SER A 101 -31.09 -19.30 -8.61
CA SER A 101 -32.35 -19.78 -9.19
C SER A 101 -32.15 -20.95 -10.18
N GLN A 102 -30.91 -21.31 -10.53
CA GLN A 102 -30.53 -22.42 -11.42
C GLN A 102 -29.91 -23.60 -10.66
N ASN A 103 -29.90 -23.57 -9.31
CA ASN A 103 -29.27 -24.59 -8.46
C ASN A 103 -27.73 -24.70 -8.56
N GLU A 104 -27.06 -23.65 -8.98
CA GLU A 104 -25.60 -23.59 -8.97
C GLU A 104 -25.09 -23.02 -7.66
N ASN A 105 -24.02 -23.62 -7.11
CA ASN A 105 -23.35 -23.14 -5.91
C ASN A 105 -22.48 -21.95 -6.29
N VAL A 106 -22.93 -20.73 -5.99
CA VAL A 106 -22.17 -19.50 -6.25
C VAL A 106 -21.54 -19.00 -4.95
N CYS A 107 -20.24 -19.02 -4.86
CA CYS A 107 -19.50 -18.32 -3.81
C CYS A 107 -19.48 -16.83 -4.14
N GLN A 108 -20.22 -16.05 -3.39
CA GLN A 108 -20.22 -14.60 -3.57
C GLN A 108 -19.13 -13.96 -2.71
N ASN A 109 -18.01 -13.67 -3.35
CA ASN A 109 -17.00 -12.79 -2.77
C ASN A 109 -17.27 -11.35 -3.22
N THR A 110 -17.48 -10.45 -2.29
CA THR A 110 -17.87 -9.08 -2.61
C THR A 110 -16.88 -8.09 -2.02
N ILE A 111 -16.43 -7.15 -2.84
CA ILE A 111 -15.74 -5.94 -2.38
C ILE A 111 -16.74 -4.79 -2.51
N LYS A 112 -16.88 -4.04 -1.42
CA LYS A 112 -17.73 -2.85 -1.36
C LYS A 112 -16.85 -1.63 -1.25
N ARG A 113 -17.00 -0.67 -2.15
CA ARG A 113 -16.46 0.68 -1.97
C ARG A 113 -17.38 1.43 -1.03
N VAL A 114 -16.81 2.09 -0.03
CA VAL A 114 -17.52 2.85 0.99
C VAL A 114 -17.43 4.33 0.66
N ALA A 115 -18.56 5.00 0.50
CA ALA A 115 -18.62 6.45 0.36
C ALA A 115 -19.34 7.05 1.56
N TRP A 116 -18.74 8.07 2.18
CA TRP A 116 -19.32 8.84 3.25
C TRP A 116 -19.89 10.13 2.65
N LEU A 117 -21.20 10.34 2.75
CA LEU A 117 -21.82 11.60 2.36
C LEU A 117 -21.75 12.56 3.55
N GLU A 118 -21.46 13.85 3.29
CA GLU A 118 -21.25 14.86 4.33
C GLU A 118 -22.45 15.05 5.27
N ASP A 119 -23.66 14.76 4.81
CA ASP A 119 -24.91 15.00 5.54
C ASP A 119 -25.55 13.71 6.12
N GLU A 120 -24.96 12.53 5.94
CA GLU A 120 -25.55 11.29 6.39
C GLU A 120 -24.64 10.55 7.38
N ASN A 121 -25.26 10.04 8.46
CA ASN A 121 -24.55 9.28 9.52
C ASN A 121 -24.24 7.84 9.12
N GLU A 122 -24.66 7.40 7.93
CA GLU A 122 -24.48 6.04 7.44
C GLU A 122 -23.69 6.05 6.12
N PRO A 123 -22.74 5.12 5.92
CA PRO A 123 -21.98 5.02 4.69
C PRO A 123 -22.83 4.44 3.55
N TYR A 124 -22.65 4.97 2.35
CA TYR A 124 -23.14 4.35 1.12
C TYR A 124 -22.17 3.27 0.66
N TYR A 125 -22.72 2.12 0.25
CA TYR A 125 -21.94 0.99 -0.27
C TYR A 125 -22.17 0.86 -1.78
N PHE A 126 -21.10 0.97 -2.55
CA PHE A 126 -21.08 0.61 -3.95
C PHE A 126 -20.50 -0.80 -4.07
N TYR A 127 -21.29 -1.72 -4.57
CA TYR A 127 -20.87 -3.12 -4.74
C TYR A 127 -19.98 -3.23 -5.97
N GLU A 128 -18.75 -3.67 -5.79
CA GLU A 128 -17.89 -4.17 -6.84
C GLU A 128 -17.91 -5.70 -6.73
N THR A 129 -18.79 -6.35 -7.47
CA THR A 129 -18.90 -7.82 -7.44
C THR A 129 -17.80 -8.43 -8.31
N ALA A 130 -17.02 -9.33 -7.74
CA ALA A 130 -16.07 -10.16 -8.48
C ALA A 130 -16.67 -11.53 -8.83
N ASN A 131 -17.97 -11.57 -9.15
CA ASN A 131 -18.72 -12.83 -9.30
C ASN A 131 -18.75 -13.39 -10.71
N ASP A 132 -18.14 -12.72 -11.65
CA ASP A 132 -18.14 -13.24 -12.99
C ASP A 132 -16.87 -14.08 -13.19
N GLU A 133 -17.01 -15.41 -13.18
CA GLU A 133 -15.95 -16.32 -13.61
C GLU A 133 -15.48 -15.99 -15.02
N ASP A 134 -16.35 -15.37 -15.83
CA ASP A 134 -16.07 -14.97 -17.19
C ASP A 134 -15.34 -13.61 -17.28
N ASN A 135 -15.39 -12.75 -16.25
CA ASN A 135 -14.68 -11.45 -16.27
C ASN A 135 -14.22 -10.96 -14.88
N PRO A 136 -13.15 -11.53 -14.31
CA PRO A 136 -12.58 -11.06 -13.03
C PRO A 136 -12.04 -9.62 -13.12
N ASN A 137 -12.12 -8.96 -14.29
CA ASN A 137 -11.65 -7.60 -14.51
C ASN A 137 -12.70 -6.52 -14.23
N ASP A 138 -13.93 -6.87 -13.89
CA ASP A 138 -14.98 -5.87 -13.63
C ASP A 138 -14.83 -5.15 -12.30
N CYS A 139 -14.06 -5.70 -11.35
CA CYS A 139 -13.70 -4.99 -10.14
C CYS A 139 -12.55 -4.00 -10.41
N GLU A 140 -12.86 -2.70 -10.38
CA GLU A 140 -11.87 -1.63 -10.63
C GLU A 140 -10.68 -1.72 -9.67
N LEU A 141 -10.92 -1.99 -8.38
CA LEU A 141 -9.86 -2.17 -7.40
C LEU A 141 -8.90 -3.31 -7.77
N LEU A 142 -9.41 -4.47 -8.20
CA LEU A 142 -8.57 -5.61 -8.58
C LEU A 142 -7.71 -5.28 -9.80
N ARG A 143 -8.29 -4.61 -10.79
CA ARG A 143 -7.59 -4.18 -11.99
C ARG A 143 -6.48 -3.18 -11.66
N GLU A 144 -6.79 -2.12 -10.90
CA GLU A 144 -5.85 -1.04 -10.58
C GLU A 144 -4.78 -1.45 -9.56
N SER A 145 -5.12 -2.32 -8.62
CA SER A 145 -4.17 -2.86 -7.65
C SER A 145 -3.33 -4.01 -8.19
N CYS A 146 -3.72 -4.59 -9.33
CA CYS A 146 -3.16 -5.82 -9.90
C CYS A 146 -3.22 -7.03 -8.95
N LEU A 147 -4.08 -6.98 -7.94
CA LEU A 147 -4.30 -8.06 -6.99
C LEU A 147 -5.44 -8.97 -7.48
N THR A 148 -5.35 -10.24 -7.12
CA THR A 148 -6.49 -11.15 -7.18
C THR A 148 -7.33 -11.03 -5.91
N PHE A 149 -8.56 -11.53 -5.98
CA PHE A 149 -9.44 -11.60 -4.82
C PHE A 149 -8.80 -12.38 -3.66
N ASP A 150 -8.20 -13.52 -3.95
CA ASP A 150 -7.49 -14.35 -2.97
C ASP A 150 -6.30 -13.62 -2.32
N GLU A 151 -5.56 -12.83 -3.09
CA GLU A 151 -4.44 -12.05 -2.56
C GLU A 151 -4.95 -10.96 -1.61
N ILE A 152 -6.09 -10.31 -1.91
CA ILE A 152 -6.73 -9.37 -0.98
C ILE A 152 -7.22 -10.11 0.27
N ARG A 153 -7.92 -11.25 0.12
CA ARG A 153 -8.38 -12.09 1.23
C ARG A 153 -7.23 -12.49 2.16
N GLN A 154 -6.15 -13.01 1.61
CA GLN A 154 -4.95 -13.36 2.38
C GLN A 154 -4.31 -12.16 3.08
N TYR A 155 -4.26 -11.02 2.41
CA TYR A 155 -3.67 -9.81 2.97
C TYR A 155 -4.52 -9.24 4.10
N ILE A 156 -5.84 -9.12 3.92
CA ILE A 156 -6.75 -8.56 4.92
C ILE A 156 -6.98 -9.54 6.05
N GLY A 157 -7.12 -10.85 5.77
CA GLY A 157 -7.45 -11.94 6.70
C GLY A 157 -8.94 -12.31 6.64
N GLU A 158 -9.25 -13.55 7.05
CA GLU A 158 -10.58 -14.17 6.85
C GLU A 158 -11.69 -13.66 7.80
N THR A 159 -11.38 -12.93 8.85
CA THR A 159 -12.32 -12.60 9.94
C THR A 159 -12.92 -11.20 9.85
N PHE A 160 -13.32 -10.74 8.64
CA PHE A 160 -13.50 -9.31 8.44
C PHE A 160 -14.85 -8.85 7.92
N TYR A 161 -15.92 -9.11 8.66
CA TYR A 161 -17.21 -8.45 8.39
C TYR A 161 -17.25 -6.95 8.73
N ASP A 162 -16.28 -6.43 9.54
CA ASP A 162 -16.32 -5.07 10.06
C ASP A 162 -15.03 -4.25 9.86
N LYS A 163 -14.11 -4.68 8.98
CA LYS A 163 -12.85 -3.95 8.82
C LYS A 163 -12.73 -3.34 7.44
N TYR A 164 -12.39 -2.06 7.48
CA TYR A 164 -12.07 -1.29 6.29
C TYR A 164 -10.62 -1.51 5.88
N PHE A 165 -10.37 -1.41 4.58
CA PHE A 165 -9.04 -1.31 4.00
C PHE A 165 -9.05 -0.21 2.93
N TYR A 166 -7.88 0.20 2.47
CA TYR A 166 -7.73 1.42 1.71
C TYR A 166 -6.97 1.15 0.42
N GLY A 167 -7.48 1.68 -0.68
CA GLY A 167 -6.77 1.77 -1.96
C GLY A 167 -6.14 3.15 -2.09
N TRP A 168 -4.81 3.25 -1.96
CA TRP A 168 -4.08 4.51 -2.10
C TRP A 168 -3.81 4.75 -3.58
N LYS A 169 -4.32 5.84 -4.13
CA LYS A 169 -4.07 6.21 -5.53
C LYS A 169 -2.63 6.64 -5.72
N ILE A 170 -1.99 6.14 -6.76
CA ILE A 170 -0.61 6.44 -7.10
C ILE A 170 -0.60 7.47 -8.22
N SER A 171 -0.20 8.69 -7.90
CA SER A 171 0.00 9.77 -8.87
C SER A 171 1.42 10.35 -8.76
N ASP A 172 1.83 11.14 -9.71
CA ASP A 172 3.12 11.86 -9.73
C ASP A 172 4.31 11.00 -9.27
N LEU A 173 4.40 9.78 -9.83
CA LEU A 173 5.44 8.80 -9.51
C LEU A 173 6.82 9.32 -9.92
N VAL A 174 7.73 9.41 -8.97
CA VAL A 174 9.14 9.77 -9.17
C VAL A 174 10.02 8.59 -8.78
N ILE A 175 10.84 8.11 -9.72
CA ILE A 175 11.86 7.08 -9.46
C ILE A 175 13.19 7.78 -9.25
N TYR A 176 13.90 7.41 -8.18
CA TYR A 176 15.18 8.02 -7.86
C TYR A 176 16.29 7.46 -8.74
N ASP A 177 17.11 8.33 -9.32
CA ASP A 177 18.32 7.94 -10.08
C ASP A 177 19.26 7.06 -9.25
N LYS A 178 19.34 7.35 -7.95
CA LYS A 178 20.07 6.56 -6.96
C LYS A 178 19.14 6.15 -5.84
N PRO A 179 18.80 4.85 -5.72
CA PRO A 179 18.01 4.35 -4.61
C PRO A 179 18.66 4.66 -3.27
N LYS A 180 17.86 5.11 -2.30
CA LYS A 180 18.31 5.56 -0.98
C LYS A 180 18.32 4.43 0.06
N GLU A 181 19.19 4.54 1.04
CA GLU A 181 19.21 3.64 2.19
C GLU A 181 18.15 4.03 3.22
N LEU A 182 17.66 3.06 4.00
CA LEU A 182 16.74 3.35 5.11
C LEU A 182 17.34 4.32 6.14
N SER A 183 18.67 4.27 6.31
CA SER A 183 19.40 5.15 7.22
C SER A 183 19.40 6.62 6.80
N GLU A 184 18.94 6.94 5.59
CA GLU A 184 18.74 8.33 5.15
C GLU A 184 17.41 8.92 5.61
N PHE A 185 16.59 8.12 6.31
CA PHE A 185 15.28 8.54 6.81
C PHE A 185 15.22 8.43 8.33
N LYS A 186 14.59 9.44 8.95
CA LYS A 186 14.25 9.44 10.37
C LYS A 186 12.75 9.21 10.56
N LYS A 187 12.40 8.44 11.59
CA LYS A 187 11.01 8.32 12.03
C LYS A 187 10.55 9.63 12.67
N ILE A 188 9.34 10.05 12.33
CA ILE A 188 8.64 11.15 12.97
C ILE A 188 7.58 10.56 13.91
N ASN A 189 7.24 11.30 14.99
CA ASN A 189 6.20 10.92 15.95
C ASN A 189 6.54 9.77 16.92
N GLN A 190 7.81 9.36 17.02
CA GLN A 190 8.23 8.55 18.18
C GLN A 190 8.65 9.45 19.33
N PRO A 191 8.29 9.12 20.59
CA PRO A 191 8.88 9.81 21.74
C PRO A 191 10.39 9.57 21.71
N CYS A 192 11.16 10.65 21.64
CA CYS A 192 12.60 10.57 21.80
C CYS A 192 12.93 10.62 23.29
N TRP A 193 13.70 9.65 23.75
CA TRP A 193 14.18 9.60 25.11
C TRP A 193 15.69 9.91 25.10
N TYR A 194 16.09 10.95 25.78
CA TYR A 194 17.49 11.20 26.07
C TYR A 194 17.70 10.92 27.56
N GLY A 195 18.24 9.77 27.89
CA GLY A 195 18.28 9.25 29.24
C GLY A 195 16.86 9.03 29.79
N GLU A 196 16.55 9.59 30.94
CA GLU A 196 15.21 9.50 31.55
C GLU A 196 14.25 10.63 31.11
N MET A 197 14.74 11.63 30.36
CA MET A 197 13.93 12.76 29.91
C MET A 197 13.27 12.51 28.55
N LYS A 198 11.95 12.68 28.51
CA LYS A 198 11.17 12.70 27.30
C LYS A 198 11.37 14.02 26.58
N ILE A 199 12.11 14.02 25.47
CA ILE A 199 12.33 15.21 24.65
C ILE A 199 11.07 15.54 23.86
N SER A 200 10.67 16.81 23.83
CA SER A 200 9.54 17.29 23.07
C SER A 200 9.78 17.06 21.56
N LYS A 201 8.70 16.85 20.79
CA LYS A 201 8.77 16.67 19.32
C LYS A 201 9.48 17.84 18.60
N ARG A 202 9.54 19.04 19.22
CA ARG A 202 10.17 20.25 18.65
C ARG A 202 11.69 20.18 18.66
N ASP A 203 12.26 19.55 19.69
CA ASP A 203 13.70 19.55 19.92
C ASP A 203 14.43 18.39 19.25
N CYS A 204 13.69 17.50 18.56
CA CYS A 204 14.24 16.33 17.88
C CYS A 204 14.96 16.65 16.56
N HIS A 205 15.00 17.92 16.11
CA HIS A 205 15.59 18.30 14.82
C HIS A 205 17.11 18.20 14.79
N GLU A 206 17.76 18.35 15.95
CA GLU A 206 19.21 18.34 16.10
C GLU A 206 19.77 17.00 16.60
N CYS A 207 18.89 16.07 16.95
CA CYS A 207 19.32 14.79 17.49
C CYS A 207 20.07 13.96 16.42
N LYS A 208 21.35 13.69 16.68
CA LYS A 208 22.19 12.79 15.87
C LYS A 208 22.11 11.33 16.33
N SER A 209 21.18 10.98 17.22
CA SER A 209 21.02 9.62 17.72
C SER A 209 20.70 8.66 16.58
N LYS A 210 21.46 7.59 16.48
CA LYS A 210 21.24 6.51 15.50
C LYS A 210 19.86 5.86 15.68
N ASP A 211 19.28 5.91 16.86
CA ASP A 211 17.97 5.31 17.18
C ASP A 211 16.80 6.01 16.47
N CYS A 212 16.99 7.26 16.04
CA CYS A 212 16.00 7.99 15.27
C CYS A 212 15.96 7.59 13.79
N PHE A 213 17.03 7.02 13.27
CA PHE A 213 17.09 6.55 11.89
C PHE A 213 16.36 5.22 11.73
N ILE A 214 15.81 5.01 10.54
CA ILE A 214 15.12 3.77 10.26
C ILE A 214 16.14 2.65 10.06
N GLN A 215 16.19 1.71 10.98
CA GLN A 215 17.09 0.55 10.93
C GLN A 215 16.43 -0.65 10.23
N ARG A 216 15.10 -0.73 10.28
CA ARG A 216 14.29 -1.80 9.67
C ARG A 216 13.09 -1.19 8.97
N PRO A 217 12.68 -1.75 7.82
CA PRO A 217 11.50 -1.26 7.13
C PRO A 217 10.26 -1.40 8.01
N PRO A 218 9.27 -0.51 7.85
CA PRO A 218 7.98 -0.68 8.52
C PRO A 218 7.28 -1.93 8.00
N GLN A 219 6.44 -2.55 8.82
CA GLN A 219 5.61 -3.68 8.37
C GLN A 219 4.56 -3.24 7.32
N SER A 220 4.05 -2.02 7.44
CA SER A 220 3.15 -1.40 6.49
C SER A 220 3.70 -0.05 6.06
N TRP A 221 3.54 0.97 6.89
CA TRP A 221 4.07 2.32 6.66
C TRP A 221 4.41 3.02 7.99
N CYS A 222 5.20 4.08 7.92
CA CYS A 222 5.46 4.98 9.04
C CYS A 222 5.76 6.39 8.56
N TYR A 223 5.49 7.39 9.41
CA TYR A 223 5.89 8.76 9.11
C TYR A 223 7.41 8.93 9.15
N VAL A 224 7.93 9.63 8.16
CA VAL A 224 9.36 9.84 7.97
C VAL A 224 9.69 11.27 7.58
N LYS A 225 10.95 11.60 7.82
CA LYS A 225 11.65 12.77 7.31
C LYS A 225 12.95 12.29 6.66
N GLU A 226 13.22 12.80 5.50
CA GLU A 226 14.54 12.66 4.88
C GLU A 226 15.56 13.57 5.56
N VAL A 227 16.82 13.14 5.67
CA VAL A 227 17.90 13.83 6.41
C VAL A 227 18.99 14.30 5.47
#